data_79e91704f44403489d528f4e3c224d07
#
_entry.id   79e91704f44403489d528f4e3c224d07
#
_cell.length_a   1.000
_cell.length_b   1.000
_cell.length_c   1.000
_cell.angle_alpha   90.00
_cell.angle_beta   90.00
_cell.angle_gamma   90.00
#
_symmetry.space_group_name_H-M   'P 1'
#
loop_
_entity.id
_entity.type
_entity.pdbx_description
1 polymer ?
#
loop_
_entity_poly.entity_id
_entity_poly.type
_entity_poly.pdbx_seq_one_letter_code
_entity_poly.pdbx_strand_id
1 'polypeptide(L)'
;MRILVRGGSIAAGVGVSRGYADLLRERYAPLGVEVVNRSRPGETSFDAVETFAADIEPHRPDILVVHFGIDDAFSSVYRSEFKENLVRIVRLARRRLSAAVVLPTSHLLPDPHERAAVDVYYRTIREVAADLACEMVPVHTAWAGYCTDRGPAGSAFLQADPRLPDEEGHGLYATFLAVRLDRLL
;
A
#
# COMPACT_ATOMS: atom_id res chain seq x y z
N MET A 1 4.48 3.10 -19.98
CA MET A 1 4.51 3.51 -18.56
C MET A 1 4.46 2.27 -17.67
N ARG A 2 5.16 2.30 -16.54
CA ARG A 2 5.21 1.16 -15.61
C ARG A 2 4.88 1.59 -14.19
N ILE A 3 3.93 0.89 -13.56
CA ILE A 3 3.61 1.00 -12.15
C ILE A 3 4.26 -0.19 -11.44
N LEU A 4 5.02 0.05 -10.36
CA LEU A 4 5.52 -1.01 -9.50
C LEU A 4 4.88 -0.92 -8.13
N VAL A 5 4.35 -2.05 -7.65
CA VAL A 5 3.82 -2.19 -6.29
C VAL A 5 4.88 -2.88 -5.42
N ARG A 6 5.23 -2.25 -4.31
CA ARG A 6 6.12 -2.79 -3.28
C ARG A 6 5.46 -2.67 -1.91
N GLY A 7 5.30 -3.78 -1.23
CA GLY A 7 4.63 -3.82 0.07
C GLY A 7 4.75 -5.16 0.76
N GLY A 8 4.08 -5.30 1.88
CA GLY A 8 4.00 -6.52 2.67
C GLY A 8 2.81 -7.41 2.28
N SER A 9 2.20 -8.05 3.28
CA SER A 9 1.21 -9.12 3.13
C SER A 9 0.00 -8.74 2.29
N ILE A 10 -0.58 -7.55 2.51
CA ILE A 10 -1.75 -7.09 1.73
C ILE A 10 -1.37 -6.88 0.26
N ALA A 11 -0.27 -6.21 0.01
CA ALA A 11 0.19 -5.94 -1.35
C ALA A 11 0.63 -7.20 -2.10
N ALA A 12 1.10 -8.22 -1.36
CA ALA A 12 1.43 -9.53 -1.91
C ALA A 12 0.17 -10.36 -2.27
N GLY A 13 -1.01 -10.00 -1.75
CA GLY A 13 -2.24 -10.75 -1.99
C GLY A 13 -2.34 -12.02 -1.15
N VAL A 14 -1.87 -11.98 0.10
CA VAL A 14 -1.91 -13.16 0.98
C VAL A 14 -3.34 -13.63 1.19
N GLY A 15 -3.58 -14.93 0.96
CA GLY A 15 -4.86 -15.59 1.22
C GLY A 15 -5.93 -15.39 0.14
N VAL A 16 -5.63 -14.70 -0.97
CA VAL A 16 -6.56 -14.53 -2.09
C VAL A 16 -5.95 -15.02 -3.40
N SER A 17 -6.81 -15.42 -4.33
CA SER A 17 -6.36 -15.85 -5.67
C SER A 17 -5.97 -14.67 -6.55
N ARG A 18 -6.58 -13.49 -6.33
CA ARG A 18 -6.36 -12.25 -7.06
C ARG A 18 -6.25 -11.08 -6.10
N GLY A 19 -5.01 -10.59 -5.91
CA GLY A 19 -4.75 -9.39 -5.12
C GLY A 19 -5.05 -8.09 -5.90
N TYR A 20 -5.08 -6.97 -5.21
CA TYR A 20 -5.37 -5.67 -5.84
C TYR A 20 -4.35 -5.31 -6.95
N ALA A 21 -3.10 -5.77 -6.83
CA ALA A 21 -2.09 -5.53 -7.86
C ALA A 21 -2.43 -6.26 -9.18
N ASP A 22 -3.06 -7.44 -9.10
CA ASP A 22 -3.53 -8.17 -10.28
C ASP A 22 -4.72 -7.45 -10.92
N LEU A 23 -5.65 -6.96 -10.10
CA LEU A 23 -6.79 -6.17 -10.56
C LEU A 23 -6.34 -4.86 -11.24
N LEU A 24 -5.32 -4.18 -10.69
CA LEU A 24 -4.72 -3.01 -11.33
C LEU A 24 -4.02 -3.39 -12.65
N ARG A 25 -3.34 -4.53 -12.71
CA ARG A 25 -2.72 -5.02 -13.94
C ARG A 25 -3.75 -5.23 -15.04
N GLU A 26 -4.87 -5.89 -14.73
CA GLU A 26 -5.97 -6.10 -15.67
C GLU A 26 -6.61 -4.78 -16.12
N ARG A 27 -6.83 -3.84 -15.19
CA ARG A 27 -7.39 -2.52 -15.49
C ARG A 27 -6.51 -1.73 -16.47
N TYR A 28 -5.20 -1.74 -16.25
CA TYR A 28 -4.28 -0.87 -16.97
C TYR A 28 -3.64 -1.50 -18.22
N ALA A 29 -3.72 -2.82 -18.38
CA ALA A 29 -3.21 -3.50 -19.56
C ALA A 29 -3.76 -2.96 -20.89
N PRO A 30 -5.08 -2.69 -21.03
CA PRO A 30 -5.63 -2.11 -22.26
C PRO A 30 -5.09 -0.71 -22.58
N LEU A 31 -4.57 0.00 -21.59
CA LEU A 31 -3.98 1.33 -21.73
C LEU A 31 -2.46 1.28 -22.04
N GLY A 32 -1.90 0.09 -22.18
CA GLY A 32 -0.47 -0.11 -22.41
C GLY A 32 0.40 0.21 -21.19
N VAL A 33 -0.19 0.21 -19.98
CA VAL A 33 0.52 0.41 -18.73
C VAL A 33 0.84 -0.94 -18.08
N GLU A 34 2.10 -1.18 -17.82
CA GLU A 34 2.58 -2.39 -17.15
C GLU A 34 2.47 -2.23 -15.63
N VAL A 35 1.86 -3.20 -14.94
CA VAL A 35 1.84 -3.24 -13.46
C VAL A 35 2.66 -4.43 -12.98
N VAL A 36 3.73 -4.14 -12.25
CA VAL A 36 4.66 -5.13 -11.66
C VAL A 36 4.45 -5.17 -10.16
N ASN A 37 4.21 -6.36 -9.59
CA ASN A 37 4.14 -6.55 -8.15
C ASN A 37 5.43 -7.20 -7.64
N ARG A 38 6.14 -6.51 -6.74
CA ARG A 38 7.36 -7.00 -6.06
C ARG A 38 7.17 -7.08 -4.55
N SER A 39 5.93 -7.19 -4.12
CA SER A 39 5.57 -7.35 -2.70
C SER A 39 5.75 -8.80 -2.26
N ARG A 40 6.06 -9.00 -0.98
CA ARG A 40 6.19 -10.33 -0.39
C ARG A 40 5.47 -10.40 0.95
N PRO A 41 4.91 -11.57 1.31
CA PRO A 41 4.25 -11.78 2.59
C PRO A 41 5.16 -11.46 3.78
N GLY A 42 4.64 -10.72 4.75
CA GLY A 42 5.34 -10.42 6.01
C GLY A 42 6.48 -9.41 5.92
N GLU A 43 6.82 -8.91 4.72
CA GLU A 43 7.86 -7.90 4.59
C GLU A 43 7.41 -6.54 5.14
N THR A 44 8.35 -5.84 5.73
CA THR A 44 8.21 -4.51 6.33
C THR A 44 8.86 -3.43 5.46
N SER A 45 8.69 -2.19 5.87
CA SER A 45 9.37 -1.06 5.22
C SER A 45 10.89 -1.17 5.29
N PHE A 46 11.45 -1.82 6.33
CA PHE A 46 12.88 -2.08 6.44
C PHE A 46 13.36 -2.98 5.30
N ASP A 47 12.67 -4.09 5.05
CA ASP A 47 13.02 -5.01 3.96
C ASP A 47 13.00 -4.32 2.59
N ALA A 48 12.05 -3.40 2.38
CA ALA A 48 11.98 -2.63 1.15
C ALA A 48 13.14 -1.66 0.95
N VAL A 49 13.71 -1.13 2.04
CA VAL A 49 14.92 -0.30 1.98
C VAL A 49 16.13 -1.15 1.60
N GLU A 50 16.30 -2.29 2.26
CA GLU A 50 17.45 -3.18 2.06
C GLU A 50 17.46 -3.80 0.64
N THR A 51 16.28 -4.14 0.13
CA THR A 51 16.15 -4.78 -1.19
C THR A 51 15.85 -3.79 -2.33
N PHE A 52 15.88 -2.48 -2.10
CA PHE A 52 15.50 -1.46 -3.07
C PHE A 52 16.24 -1.63 -4.41
N ALA A 53 17.54 -1.83 -4.37
CA ALA A 53 18.38 -1.99 -5.57
C ALA A 53 18.07 -3.29 -6.35
N ALA A 54 17.66 -4.35 -5.66
CA ALA A 54 17.36 -5.64 -6.28
C ALA A 54 15.92 -5.73 -6.78
N ASP A 55 14.97 -5.17 -6.03
CA ASP A 55 13.55 -5.38 -6.27
C ASP A 55 12.85 -4.22 -7.03
N ILE A 56 13.41 -3.01 -6.98
CA ILE A 56 12.75 -1.83 -7.55
C ILE A 56 13.55 -1.26 -8.73
N GLU A 57 14.84 -1.03 -8.55
CA GLU A 57 15.67 -0.35 -9.58
C GLU A 57 15.69 -1.05 -10.95
N PRO A 58 15.75 -2.40 -11.06
CA PRO A 58 15.79 -3.06 -12.37
C PRO A 58 14.52 -2.85 -13.20
N HIS A 59 13.39 -2.56 -12.53
CA HIS A 59 12.12 -2.34 -13.21
C HIS A 59 11.93 -0.92 -13.72
N ARG A 60 12.72 0.05 -13.22
CA ARG A 60 12.64 1.47 -13.61
C ARG A 60 11.19 1.99 -13.70
N PRO A 61 10.42 1.90 -12.61
CA PRO A 61 9.02 2.31 -12.63
C PRO A 61 8.89 3.83 -12.82
N ASP A 62 7.84 4.25 -13.53
CA ASP A 62 7.40 5.65 -13.59
C ASP A 62 6.61 6.02 -12.32
N ILE A 63 5.87 5.05 -11.77
CA ILE A 63 5.10 5.19 -10.54
C ILE A 63 5.46 4.05 -9.59
N LEU A 64 5.82 4.38 -8.35
CA LEU A 64 6.09 3.43 -7.27
C LEU A 64 5.01 3.53 -6.20
N VAL A 65 4.21 2.47 -6.05
CA VAL A 65 3.26 2.31 -4.94
C VAL A 65 3.97 1.61 -3.79
N VAL A 66 4.08 2.30 -2.64
CA VAL A 66 4.77 1.80 -1.43
C VAL A 66 3.72 1.53 -0.36
N HIS A 67 3.32 0.27 -0.20
CA HIS A 67 2.22 -0.14 0.66
C HIS A 67 2.71 -0.95 1.87
N PHE A 68 3.08 -0.24 2.91
CA PHE A 68 3.53 -0.76 4.20
C PHE A 68 2.73 -0.14 5.36
N GLY A 69 2.90 -0.66 6.56
CA GLY A 69 2.34 -0.13 7.79
C GLY A 69 1.65 -1.17 8.67
N ILE A 70 0.84 -2.10 8.14
CA ILE A 70 0.25 -3.17 8.96
C ILE A 70 1.35 -4.16 9.39
N ASP A 71 2.11 -4.72 8.46
CA ASP A 71 3.19 -5.65 8.81
C ASP A 71 4.22 -4.97 9.73
N ASP A 72 4.53 -3.69 9.51
CA ASP A 72 5.43 -2.91 10.40
C ASP A 72 4.85 -2.78 11.81
N ALA A 73 3.55 -2.47 11.94
CA ALA A 73 2.88 -2.26 13.22
C ALA A 73 2.85 -3.52 14.12
N PHE A 74 2.80 -4.69 13.49
CA PHE A 74 2.77 -6.00 14.19
C PHE A 74 4.13 -6.72 14.17
N SER A 75 5.18 -6.04 13.70
CA SER A 75 6.57 -6.48 13.76
C SER A 75 7.37 -5.60 14.72
N SER A 76 8.68 -5.80 14.78
CA SER A 76 9.56 -5.01 15.65
C SER A 76 10.02 -3.68 15.04
N VAL A 77 9.27 -3.12 14.09
CA VAL A 77 9.61 -1.84 13.43
C VAL A 77 8.96 -0.69 14.20
N TYR A 78 9.77 0.11 14.89
CA TYR A 78 9.26 1.28 15.60
C TYR A 78 8.79 2.38 14.65
N ARG A 79 7.85 3.23 15.11
CA ARG A 79 7.32 4.35 14.32
C ARG A 79 8.41 5.26 13.72
N SER A 80 9.45 5.56 14.49
CA SER A 80 10.55 6.42 14.01
C SER A 80 11.34 5.77 12.88
N GLU A 81 11.59 4.48 12.99
CA GLU A 81 12.25 3.67 11.96
C GLU A 81 11.38 3.56 10.71
N PHE A 82 10.08 3.27 10.89
CA PHE A 82 9.11 3.27 9.79
C PHE A 82 9.11 4.59 9.02
N LYS A 83 9.11 5.73 9.74
CA LYS A 83 9.20 7.07 9.12
C LYS A 83 10.48 7.22 8.31
N GLU A 84 11.61 6.85 8.90
CA GLU A 84 12.91 6.93 8.22
C GLU A 84 12.95 6.04 6.97
N ASN A 85 12.45 4.80 7.07
CA ASN A 85 12.39 3.87 5.95
C ASN A 85 11.55 4.43 4.79
N LEU A 86 10.36 4.97 5.05
CA LEU A 86 9.54 5.61 4.02
C LEU A 86 10.27 6.79 3.37
N VAL A 87 10.89 7.66 4.17
CA VAL A 87 11.68 8.80 3.66
C VAL A 87 12.82 8.33 2.77
N ARG A 88 13.53 7.27 3.16
CA ARG A 88 14.62 6.67 2.37
C ARG A 88 14.10 6.11 1.04
N ILE A 89 13.02 5.34 1.07
CA ILE A 89 12.41 4.77 -0.15
C ILE A 89 12.00 5.89 -1.12
N VAL A 90 11.29 6.91 -0.64
CA VAL A 90 10.86 8.05 -1.47
C VAL A 90 12.05 8.78 -2.08
N ARG A 91 13.08 9.05 -1.30
CA ARG A 91 14.30 9.73 -1.78
C ARG A 91 15.06 8.89 -2.80
N LEU A 92 15.15 7.57 -2.61
CA LEU A 92 15.77 6.65 -3.57
C LEU A 92 14.98 6.62 -4.88
N ALA A 93 13.66 6.47 -4.81
CA ALA A 93 12.78 6.44 -5.97
C ALA A 93 12.94 7.71 -6.82
N ARG A 94 12.96 8.88 -6.20
CA ARG A 94 13.11 10.15 -6.90
C ARG A 94 14.50 10.36 -7.48
N ARG A 95 15.54 10.09 -6.68
CA ARG A 95 16.92 10.36 -7.12
C ARG A 95 17.43 9.38 -8.17
N ARG A 96 17.04 8.10 -8.10
CA ARG A 96 17.57 7.06 -8.96
C ARG A 96 16.66 6.72 -10.14
N LEU A 97 15.35 6.95 -10.00
CA LEU A 97 14.35 6.47 -10.96
C LEU A 97 13.49 7.61 -11.53
N SER A 98 13.48 8.78 -10.91
CA SER A 98 12.55 9.88 -11.22
C SER A 98 11.07 9.46 -11.09
N ALA A 99 10.79 8.44 -10.28
CA ALA A 99 9.45 7.88 -10.12
C ALA A 99 8.55 8.78 -9.26
N ALA A 100 7.29 8.91 -9.64
CA ALA A 100 6.24 9.39 -8.75
C ALA A 100 5.98 8.35 -7.67
N VAL A 101 5.77 8.79 -6.42
CA VAL A 101 5.55 7.87 -5.30
C VAL A 101 4.14 8.03 -4.76
N VAL A 102 3.45 6.90 -4.61
CA VAL A 102 2.10 6.77 -4.05
C VAL A 102 2.20 6.00 -2.73
N LEU A 103 1.68 6.58 -1.66
CA LEU A 103 1.68 6.04 -0.30
C LEU A 103 0.24 5.72 0.14
N PRO A 104 -0.25 4.50 -0.06
CA PRO A 104 -1.53 4.09 0.50
C PRO A 104 -1.40 3.77 1.99
N THR A 105 -2.44 4.05 2.76
CA THR A 105 -2.66 3.39 4.04
C THR A 105 -3.34 2.04 3.82
N SER A 106 -3.42 1.22 4.87
CA SER A 106 -4.23 0.00 4.80
C SER A 106 -5.68 0.27 5.22
N HIS A 107 -6.50 -0.77 5.29
CA HIS A 107 -7.91 -0.67 5.67
C HIS A 107 -8.10 -0.40 7.17
N LEU A 108 -9.35 -0.22 7.57
CA LEU A 108 -9.73 -0.04 8.97
C LEU A 108 -9.81 -1.41 9.66
N LEU A 109 -9.03 -1.60 10.73
CA LEU A 109 -9.11 -2.84 11.53
C LEU A 109 -10.34 -2.81 12.46
N PRO A 110 -11.04 -3.96 12.64
CA PRO A 110 -12.20 -4.06 13.51
C PRO A 110 -11.86 -3.88 14.99
N ASP A 111 -10.79 -4.51 15.45
CA ASP A 111 -10.36 -4.43 16.84
C ASP A 111 -9.85 -3.03 17.20
N PRO A 112 -10.37 -2.38 18.28
CA PRO A 112 -9.97 -1.02 18.65
C PRO A 112 -8.51 -0.88 19.06
N HIS A 113 -7.91 -1.91 19.68
CA HIS A 113 -6.51 -1.87 20.11
C HIS A 113 -5.57 -2.01 18.91
N GLU A 114 -5.86 -2.96 18.02
CA GLU A 114 -5.10 -3.09 16.77
C GLU A 114 -5.24 -1.84 15.91
N ARG A 115 -6.44 -1.28 15.83
CA ARG A 115 -6.69 -0.02 15.13
C ARG A 115 -5.83 1.11 15.68
N ALA A 116 -5.80 1.27 17.00
CA ALA A 116 -4.98 2.30 17.63
C ALA A 116 -3.48 2.10 17.37
N ALA A 117 -3.02 0.85 17.33
CA ALA A 117 -1.64 0.53 16.98
C ALA A 117 -1.29 0.95 15.56
N VAL A 118 -2.11 0.59 14.56
CA VAL A 118 -1.86 0.95 13.15
C VAL A 118 -2.09 2.44 12.85
N ASP A 119 -2.97 3.14 13.56
CA ASP A 119 -3.23 4.57 13.37
C ASP A 119 -1.96 5.42 13.52
N VAL A 120 -1.02 4.97 14.32
CA VAL A 120 0.28 5.63 14.48
C VAL A 120 1.07 5.60 13.17
N TYR A 121 1.00 4.49 12.44
CA TYR A 121 1.65 4.31 11.14
C TYR A 121 0.92 5.07 10.03
N TYR A 122 -0.41 5.10 10.04
CA TYR A 122 -1.19 5.89 9.06
C TYR A 122 -0.95 7.39 9.20
N ARG A 123 -0.82 7.90 10.43
CA ARG A 123 -0.40 9.29 10.67
C ARG A 123 1.01 9.54 10.13
N THR A 124 1.92 8.59 10.32
CA THR A 124 3.28 8.70 9.79
C THR A 124 3.31 8.70 8.27
N ILE A 125 2.52 7.87 7.60
CA ILE A 125 2.36 7.90 6.14
C ILE A 125 1.89 9.29 5.69
N ARG A 126 0.89 9.87 6.37
CA ARG A 126 0.38 11.21 6.06
C ARG A 126 1.46 12.29 6.23
N GLU A 127 2.22 12.23 7.33
CA GLU A 127 3.34 13.16 7.57
C GLU A 127 4.37 13.07 6.43
N VAL A 128 4.83 11.87 6.08
CA VAL A 128 5.82 11.68 5.02
C VAL A 128 5.28 12.12 3.66
N ALA A 129 4.01 11.81 3.36
CA ALA A 129 3.38 12.23 2.12
C ALA A 129 3.33 13.75 1.99
N ALA A 130 2.98 14.46 3.07
CA ALA A 130 2.95 15.93 3.11
C ALA A 130 4.37 16.52 3.01
N ASP A 131 5.31 16.04 3.83
CA ASP A 131 6.68 16.54 3.90
C ASP A 131 7.45 16.36 2.58
N LEU A 132 7.17 15.27 1.87
CA LEU A 132 7.85 14.94 0.63
C LEU A 132 6.96 15.11 -0.62
N ALA A 133 5.79 15.73 -0.50
CA ALA A 133 4.86 15.93 -1.63
C ALA A 133 4.62 14.64 -2.44
N CYS A 134 4.29 13.55 -1.75
CA CYS A 134 3.88 12.28 -2.36
C CYS A 134 2.36 12.22 -2.50
N GLU A 135 1.88 11.47 -3.48
CA GLU A 135 0.46 11.12 -3.54
C GLU A 135 0.08 10.18 -2.39
N MET A 136 -0.96 10.52 -1.65
CA MET A 136 -1.48 9.66 -0.57
C MET A 136 -2.83 9.07 -0.95
N VAL A 137 -3.02 7.79 -0.66
CA VAL A 137 -4.32 7.12 -0.77
C VAL A 137 -4.78 6.74 0.64
N PRO A 138 -5.72 7.50 1.25
CA PRO A 138 -6.20 7.23 2.60
C PRO A 138 -7.22 6.08 2.60
N VAL A 139 -6.76 4.85 2.35
CA VAL A 139 -7.61 3.66 2.23
C VAL A 139 -8.47 3.45 3.48
N HIS A 140 -7.90 3.59 4.68
CA HIS A 140 -8.67 3.44 5.94
C HIS A 140 -9.90 4.35 6.02
N THR A 141 -9.78 5.59 5.53
CA THR A 141 -10.90 6.55 5.50
C THR A 141 -11.93 6.17 4.45
N ALA A 142 -11.47 5.84 3.23
CA ALA A 142 -12.36 5.40 2.16
C ALA A 142 -13.09 4.09 2.51
N TRP A 143 -12.38 3.17 3.16
CA TRP A 143 -12.94 1.92 3.67
C TRP A 143 -14.03 2.16 4.72
N ALA A 144 -13.77 3.01 5.71
CA ALA A 144 -14.74 3.37 6.72
C ALA A 144 -16.03 3.95 6.11
N GLY A 145 -15.90 4.88 5.16
CA GLY A 145 -17.03 5.44 4.43
C GLY A 145 -17.83 4.37 3.69
N TYR A 146 -17.14 3.51 2.93
CA TYR A 146 -17.77 2.43 2.17
C TYR A 146 -18.53 1.43 3.06
N CYS A 147 -17.97 1.13 4.24
CA CYS A 147 -18.59 0.24 5.21
C CYS A 147 -19.81 0.87 5.91
N THR A 148 -19.78 2.16 6.20
CA THR A 148 -20.91 2.86 6.88
C THR A 148 -22.20 2.76 6.08
N ASP A 149 -22.14 2.79 4.78
CA ASP A 149 -23.29 2.73 3.88
C ASP A 149 -23.87 1.31 3.71
N ARG A 150 -23.21 0.27 4.24
CA ARG A 150 -23.55 -1.15 3.97
C ARG A 150 -23.75 -2.03 5.21
N GLY A 151 -23.90 -1.46 6.38
CA GLY A 151 -24.21 -2.18 7.63
C GLY A 151 -23.06 -2.24 8.64
N PRO A 152 -23.18 -3.00 9.74
CA PRO A 152 -22.22 -2.99 10.85
C PRO A 152 -20.87 -3.52 10.37
N ALA A 153 -20.00 -2.62 10.14
CA ALA A 153 -18.87 -2.71 9.27
C ALA A 153 -17.56 -2.78 10.05
N GLY A 154 -17.18 -3.88 10.49
CA GLY A 154 -15.81 -4.08 10.95
C GLY A 154 -15.15 -5.28 10.28
N SER A 155 -15.97 -6.28 9.93
CA SER A 155 -15.48 -7.57 9.41
C SER A 155 -15.84 -7.84 7.95
N ALA A 156 -16.65 -6.98 7.32
CA ALA A 156 -16.96 -7.12 5.91
C ALA A 156 -15.68 -6.88 5.07
N PHE A 157 -15.47 -7.70 4.04
CA PHE A 157 -14.33 -7.63 3.12
C PHE A 157 -12.97 -8.06 3.73
N LEU A 158 -13.01 -8.80 4.86
CA LEU A 158 -11.82 -9.30 5.54
C LEU A 158 -11.82 -10.83 5.62
N GLN A 159 -10.62 -11.40 5.65
CA GLN A 159 -10.39 -12.82 5.91
C GLN A 159 -10.62 -13.16 7.39
N ALA A 160 -10.40 -14.43 7.77
CA ALA A 160 -10.41 -14.86 9.16
C ALA A 160 -9.36 -14.10 10.01
N ASP A 161 -8.21 -13.79 9.43
CA ASP A 161 -7.29 -12.77 9.96
C ASP A 161 -7.75 -11.39 9.47
N PRO A 162 -8.27 -10.53 10.34
CA PRO A 162 -8.80 -9.22 9.95
C PRO A 162 -7.75 -8.22 9.49
N ARG A 163 -6.48 -8.56 9.58
CA ARG A 163 -5.37 -7.77 9.01
C ARG A 163 -5.25 -7.96 7.50
N LEU A 164 -5.94 -8.95 6.96
CA LEU A 164 -5.92 -9.30 5.55
C LEU A 164 -7.30 -9.08 4.92
N PRO A 165 -7.39 -8.31 3.82
CA PRO A 165 -8.63 -8.19 3.04
C PRO A 165 -8.91 -9.49 2.28
N ASP A 166 -10.18 -9.83 2.10
CA ASP A 166 -10.63 -10.88 1.20
C ASP A 166 -10.61 -10.40 -0.27
N GLU A 167 -11.12 -11.20 -1.21
CA GLU A 167 -11.12 -10.83 -2.63
C GLU A 167 -11.93 -9.57 -2.93
N GLU A 168 -13.07 -9.36 -2.25
CA GLU A 168 -13.88 -8.15 -2.39
C GLU A 168 -13.14 -6.94 -1.80
N GLY A 169 -12.48 -7.13 -0.66
CA GLY A 169 -11.61 -6.14 -0.04
C GLY A 169 -10.46 -5.72 -0.93
N HIS A 170 -9.81 -6.67 -1.63
CA HIS A 170 -8.82 -6.34 -2.65
C HIS A 170 -9.42 -5.56 -3.83
N GLY A 171 -10.66 -5.82 -4.20
CA GLY A 171 -11.41 -5.01 -5.18
C GLY A 171 -11.57 -3.55 -4.76
N LEU A 172 -11.85 -3.31 -3.47
CA LEU A 172 -11.90 -1.96 -2.91
C LEU A 172 -10.53 -1.26 -2.96
N TYR A 173 -9.45 -1.97 -2.60
CA TYR A 173 -8.09 -1.43 -2.71
C TYR A 173 -7.77 -1.00 -4.14
N ALA A 174 -8.04 -1.86 -5.12
CA ALA A 174 -7.81 -1.54 -6.53
C ALA A 174 -8.60 -0.28 -6.95
N THR A 175 -9.86 -0.16 -6.51
CA THR A 175 -10.72 0.98 -6.80
C THR A 175 -10.16 2.27 -6.19
N PHE A 176 -9.78 2.26 -4.91
CA PHE A 176 -9.27 3.45 -4.22
C PHE A 176 -7.92 3.90 -4.78
N LEU A 177 -7.04 2.95 -5.09
CA LEU A 177 -5.75 3.23 -5.72
C LEU A 177 -5.93 3.81 -7.13
N ALA A 178 -6.85 3.25 -7.92
CA ALA A 178 -7.09 3.69 -9.29
C ALA A 178 -7.47 5.17 -9.36
N VAL A 179 -8.26 5.68 -8.41
CA VAL A 179 -8.63 7.11 -8.35
C VAL A 179 -7.42 8.06 -8.35
N ARG A 180 -6.31 7.63 -7.75
CA ARG A 180 -5.06 8.43 -7.73
C ARG A 180 -4.15 8.09 -8.89
N LEU A 181 -4.03 6.82 -9.23
CA LEU A 181 -3.20 6.38 -10.35
C LEU A 181 -3.68 6.97 -11.69
N ASP A 182 -4.98 7.01 -11.93
CA ASP A 182 -5.58 7.60 -13.15
C ASP A 182 -5.22 9.08 -13.37
N ARG A 183 -4.79 9.79 -12.31
CA ARG A 183 -4.35 11.21 -12.40
C ARG A 183 -2.86 11.33 -12.73
N LEU A 184 -2.11 10.26 -12.57
CA LEU A 184 -0.66 10.22 -12.81
C LEU A 184 -0.32 9.59 -14.18
N LEU A 185 -1.31 8.97 -14.83
CA LEU A 185 -1.22 8.40 -16.17
C LEU A 185 -1.49 9.45 -17.24
#